data_1be8aa80045ccee87eb03b87cbbec664
#
_entry.id   1be8aa80045ccee87eb03b87cbbec664
#
_cell.length_a   1.000
_cell.length_b   1.000
_cell.length_c   1.000
_cell.angle_alpha   90.00
_cell.angle_beta   90.00
_cell.angle_gamma   90.00
#
_symmetry.space_group_name_H-M   'P 1'
#
loop_
_entity.id
_entity.type
_entity.pdbx_description
1 polymer ?
#
loop_
_entity_poly.entity_id
_entity_poly.type
_entity_poly.pdbx_seq_one_letter_code
_entity_poly.pdbx_strand_id
1 'polypeptide(L)'
;MFWFGVLSLERVLGVRPAWNERKAFRVAALVASVAGLLWPAVETAVVLGDPAAAVNFRQIGFVMSQTSFGQIWSARLAIVLGATILTWLPTERDAVWQERSVYVLVAAALASVAMVGHAAAASGLSGIVQRLTAALHLLVAGAWIGALPVLYSFVARLRPHVLAELLRRFSAYGQALVATVVGTGLLNAWFRIGGVAALIKADYAHVLIGKVALVAGMGLAALLNRGRYTPALDSRDPQAQWEAERGLRLSIALEFALGVAVVVVAFLLGVMNAPR
;
A
#
# COMPACT_ATOMS: atom_id res chain seq x y z
N MET A 1 1.89 -0.46 -3.76
CA MET A 1 2.07 0.28 -2.48
C MET A 1 3.45 0.93 -2.37
N PHE A 2 4.55 0.17 -2.41
CA PHE A 2 5.92 0.71 -2.31
C PHE A 2 6.21 1.88 -3.27
N TRP A 3 5.92 1.72 -4.56
CA TRP A 3 6.06 2.78 -5.56
C TRP A 3 5.31 4.06 -5.23
N PHE A 4 4.05 3.92 -4.86
CA PHE A 4 3.21 5.06 -4.55
C PHE A 4 3.72 5.82 -3.32
N GLY A 5 4.23 5.08 -2.32
CA GLY A 5 4.83 5.66 -1.13
C GLY A 5 6.09 6.47 -1.44
N VAL A 6 7.00 5.91 -2.25
CA VAL A 6 8.25 6.59 -2.61
C VAL A 6 7.99 7.85 -3.41
N LEU A 7 7.14 7.78 -4.44
CA LEU A 7 6.85 8.95 -5.28
C LEU A 7 6.08 10.04 -4.50
N SER A 8 5.23 9.64 -3.54
CA SER A 8 4.56 10.58 -2.64
C SER A 8 5.56 11.28 -1.73
N LEU A 9 6.52 10.52 -1.18
CA LEU A 9 7.57 11.01 -0.31
C LEU A 9 8.49 12.00 -1.05
N GLU A 10 8.90 11.68 -2.27
CA GLU A 10 9.73 12.54 -3.11
C GLU A 10 9.08 13.91 -3.33
N ARG A 11 7.79 13.94 -3.60
CA ARG A 11 7.03 15.19 -3.76
C ARG A 11 6.94 16.02 -2.48
N VAL A 12 6.79 15.36 -1.34
CA VAL A 12 6.66 16.05 -0.03
C VAL A 12 8.01 16.54 0.48
N LEU A 13 9.06 15.76 0.28
CA LEU A 13 10.37 16.03 0.86
C LEU A 13 11.37 16.65 -0.11
N GLY A 14 11.09 16.66 -1.41
CA GLY A 14 11.99 17.16 -2.44
C GLY A 14 13.30 16.36 -2.59
N VAL A 15 13.32 15.12 -2.06
CA VAL A 15 14.52 14.26 -2.06
C VAL A 15 14.36 13.19 -3.13
N ARG A 16 15.29 13.14 -4.09
CA ARG A 16 15.27 12.13 -5.15
C ARG A 16 15.81 10.78 -4.65
N PRO A 17 15.14 9.65 -5.01
CA PRO A 17 15.62 8.32 -4.66
C PRO A 17 17.02 8.05 -5.21
N ALA A 18 17.86 7.38 -4.43
CA ALA A 18 19.17 6.93 -4.89
C ALA A 18 19.04 5.81 -5.93
N TRP A 19 20.14 5.55 -6.70
CA TRP A 19 20.18 4.49 -7.72
C TRP A 19 19.74 3.11 -7.21
N ASN A 20 20.02 2.75 -5.97
CA ASN A 20 19.61 1.47 -5.38
C ASN A 20 18.09 1.37 -5.19
N GLU A 21 17.43 2.49 -4.95
CA GLU A 21 15.97 2.57 -4.85
C GLU A 21 15.33 2.36 -6.20
N ARG A 22 15.92 2.89 -7.30
CA ARG A 22 15.46 2.63 -8.67
C ARG A 22 15.53 1.15 -9.03
N LYS A 23 16.57 0.41 -8.58
CA LYS A 23 16.66 -1.04 -8.77
C LYS A 23 15.55 -1.76 -8.01
N ALA A 24 15.32 -1.42 -6.74
CA ALA A 24 14.23 -1.98 -5.95
C ALA A 24 12.87 -1.74 -6.61
N PHE A 25 12.69 -0.59 -7.21
CA PHE A 25 11.54 -0.27 -8.02
C PHE A 25 11.33 -1.20 -9.20
N ARG A 26 12.33 -1.37 -10.05
CA ARG A 26 12.27 -2.24 -11.22
C ARG A 26 11.92 -3.67 -10.81
N VAL A 27 12.53 -4.16 -9.73
CA VAL A 27 12.23 -5.48 -9.18
C VAL A 27 10.76 -5.56 -8.71
N ALA A 28 10.29 -4.57 -7.94
CA ALA A 28 8.91 -4.55 -7.46
C ALA A 28 7.89 -4.45 -8.61
N ALA A 29 8.18 -3.66 -9.64
CA ALA A 29 7.34 -3.54 -10.84
C ALA A 29 7.30 -4.87 -11.63
N LEU A 30 8.44 -5.54 -11.77
CA LEU A 30 8.54 -6.83 -12.43
C LEU A 30 7.74 -7.90 -11.65
N VAL A 31 7.92 -7.97 -10.32
CA VAL A 31 7.16 -8.89 -9.47
C VAL A 31 5.66 -8.62 -9.57
N ALA A 32 5.24 -7.36 -9.56
CA ALA A 32 3.83 -7.00 -9.72
C ALA A 32 3.29 -7.43 -11.09
N SER A 33 4.08 -7.26 -12.17
CA SER A 33 3.72 -7.68 -13.52
C SER A 33 3.58 -9.20 -13.62
N VAL A 34 4.55 -9.95 -13.11
CA VAL A 34 4.51 -11.43 -13.10
C VAL A 34 3.33 -11.94 -12.28
N ALA A 35 3.12 -11.41 -11.07
CA ALA A 35 1.98 -11.77 -10.24
C ALA A 35 0.65 -11.42 -10.94
N GLY A 36 0.57 -10.27 -11.62
CA GLY A 36 -0.59 -9.86 -12.39
C GLY A 36 -0.90 -10.78 -13.58
N LEU A 37 0.12 -11.33 -14.23
CA LEU A 37 -0.04 -12.30 -15.31
C LEU A 37 -0.47 -13.69 -14.80
N LEU A 38 -0.03 -14.08 -13.60
CA LEU A 38 -0.36 -15.39 -13.03
C LEU A 38 -1.73 -15.42 -12.34
N TRP A 39 -2.19 -14.27 -11.80
CA TRP A 39 -3.44 -14.21 -11.05
C TRP A 39 -4.69 -14.71 -11.79
N PRO A 40 -4.89 -14.42 -13.11
CA PRO A 40 -6.02 -14.96 -13.88
C PRO A 40 -6.17 -16.47 -13.81
N ALA A 41 -5.06 -17.20 -13.76
CA ALA A 41 -5.07 -18.65 -13.62
C ALA A 41 -5.66 -19.09 -12.27
N VAL A 42 -5.22 -18.45 -11.19
CA VAL A 42 -5.73 -18.71 -9.84
C VAL A 42 -7.22 -18.35 -9.74
N GLU A 43 -7.59 -17.18 -10.24
CA GLU A 43 -8.98 -16.71 -10.20
C GLU A 43 -9.91 -17.61 -11.02
N THR A 44 -9.46 -18.10 -12.17
CA THR A 44 -10.22 -19.03 -12.99
C THR A 44 -10.51 -20.33 -12.24
N ALA A 45 -9.52 -20.87 -11.52
CA ALA A 45 -9.71 -22.05 -10.68
C ALA A 45 -10.74 -21.80 -9.56
N VAL A 46 -10.69 -20.63 -8.93
CA VAL A 46 -11.62 -20.24 -7.87
C VAL A 46 -13.04 -20.07 -8.42
N VAL A 47 -13.21 -19.35 -9.54
CA VAL A 47 -14.53 -19.08 -10.15
C VAL A 47 -15.20 -20.36 -10.63
N LEU A 48 -14.44 -21.29 -11.20
CA LEU A 48 -14.98 -22.56 -11.72
C LEU A 48 -15.03 -23.68 -10.67
N GLY A 49 -14.42 -23.46 -9.48
CA GLY A 49 -14.34 -24.47 -8.42
C GLY A 49 -13.49 -25.69 -8.80
N ASP A 50 -12.62 -25.58 -9.81
CA ASP A 50 -11.78 -26.64 -10.34
C ASP A 50 -10.31 -26.18 -10.40
N PRO A 51 -9.41 -26.76 -9.59
CA PRO A 51 -7.98 -26.43 -9.64
C PRO A 51 -7.33 -26.65 -11.02
N ALA A 52 -7.83 -27.61 -11.81
CA ALA A 52 -7.31 -27.89 -13.15
C ALA A 52 -7.61 -26.75 -14.14
N ALA A 53 -8.59 -25.93 -13.87
CA ALA A 53 -8.91 -24.76 -14.68
C ALA A 53 -7.78 -23.72 -14.68
N ALA A 54 -6.91 -23.69 -13.66
CA ALA A 54 -5.77 -22.78 -13.58
C ALA A 54 -4.75 -22.96 -14.71
N VAL A 55 -4.69 -24.15 -15.33
CA VAL A 55 -3.79 -24.45 -16.45
C VAL A 55 -4.52 -24.59 -17.78
N ASN A 56 -5.84 -24.34 -17.81
CA ASN A 56 -6.66 -24.42 -18.99
C ASN A 56 -6.80 -23.02 -19.65
N PHE A 57 -5.97 -22.73 -20.65
CA PHE A 57 -5.95 -21.44 -21.34
C PHE A 57 -7.29 -21.03 -21.96
N ARG A 58 -8.12 -22.00 -22.40
CA ARG A 58 -9.46 -21.70 -22.94
C ARG A 58 -10.38 -21.17 -21.83
N GLN A 59 -10.37 -21.80 -20.66
CA GLN A 59 -11.19 -21.39 -19.53
C GLN A 59 -10.68 -20.05 -18.96
N ILE A 60 -9.36 -19.85 -18.86
CA ILE A 60 -8.77 -18.56 -18.47
C ILE A 60 -9.23 -17.46 -19.45
N GLY A 61 -9.11 -17.71 -20.76
CA GLY A 61 -9.55 -16.77 -21.79
C GLY A 61 -11.03 -16.45 -21.70
N PHE A 62 -11.87 -17.44 -21.40
CA PHE A 62 -13.32 -17.25 -21.20
C PHE A 62 -13.59 -16.35 -19.97
N VAL A 63 -13.01 -16.67 -18.81
CA VAL A 63 -13.19 -15.85 -17.60
C VAL A 63 -12.71 -14.42 -17.82
N MET A 64 -11.56 -14.24 -18.47
CA MET A 64 -10.98 -12.92 -18.73
C MET A 64 -11.81 -12.09 -19.72
N SER A 65 -12.45 -12.70 -20.70
CA SER A 65 -13.22 -11.97 -21.73
C SER A 65 -14.71 -11.79 -21.37
N GLN A 66 -15.29 -12.74 -20.62
CA GLN A 66 -16.74 -12.78 -20.39
C GLN A 66 -17.18 -12.29 -19.00
N THR A 67 -16.24 -11.96 -18.11
CA THR A 67 -16.57 -11.49 -16.77
C THR A 67 -16.15 -10.03 -16.55
N SER A 68 -16.91 -9.30 -15.73
CA SER A 68 -16.51 -7.95 -15.29
C SER A 68 -15.19 -7.95 -14.54
N PHE A 69 -14.89 -9.02 -13.80
CA PHE A 69 -13.59 -9.22 -13.19
C PHE A 69 -12.48 -9.21 -14.25
N GLY A 70 -12.59 -10.04 -15.28
CA GLY A 70 -11.58 -10.17 -16.31
C GLY A 70 -11.33 -8.86 -17.08
N GLN A 71 -12.37 -8.09 -17.37
CA GLN A 71 -12.24 -6.79 -18.04
C GLN A 71 -11.47 -5.78 -17.16
N ILE A 72 -11.85 -5.67 -15.88
CA ILE A 72 -11.17 -4.76 -14.92
C ILE A 72 -9.73 -5.21 -14.69
N TRP A 73 -9.49 -6.52 -14.58
CA TRP A 73 -8.16 -7.07 -14.39
C TRP A 73 -7.26 -6.83 -15.59
N SER A 74 -7.76 -7.03 -16.81
CA SER A 74 -7.02 -6.76 -18.06
C SER A 74 -6.61 -5.28 -18.14
N ALA A 75 -7.52 -4.36 -17.84
CA ALA A 75 -7.21 -2.94 -17.78
C ALA A 75 -6.13 -2.63 -16.74
N ARG A 76 -6.24 -3.21 -15.53
CA ARG A 76 -5.22 -3.08 -14.46
C ARG A 76 -3.87 -3.62 -14.91
N LEU A 77 -3.85 -4.81 -15.51
CA LEU A 77 -2.61 -5.42 -16.00
C LEU A 77 -1.94 -4.55 -17.06
N ALA A 78 -2.69 -3.99 -18.00
CA ALA A 78 -2.16 -3.05 -18.98
C ALA A 78 -1.55 -1.81 -18.32
N ILE A 79 -2.19 -1.25 -17.28
CA ILE A 79 -1.67 -0.13 -16.49
C ILE A 79 -0.36 -0.50 -15.78
N VAL A 80 -0.31 -1.68 -15.15
CA VAL A 80 0.90 -2.16 -14.43
C VAL A 80 2.04 -2.40 -15.40
N LEU A 81 1.78 -3.04 -16.54
CA LEU A 81 2.78 -3.29 -17.58
C LEU A 81 3.29 -1.96 -18.18
N GLY A 82 2.40 -1.02 -18.46
CA GLY A 82 2.76 0.31 -18.94
C GLY A 82 3.65 1.05 -17.94
N ALA A 83 3.28 1.05 -16.66
CA ALA A 83 4.12 1.60 -15.60
C ALA A 83 5.49 0.90 -15.54
N THR A 84 5.52 -0.43 -15.64
CA THR A 84 6.76 -1.20 -15.64
C THR A 84 7.64 -0.83 -16.82
N ILE A 85 7.11 -0.80 -18.04
CA ILE A 85 7.84 -0.40 -19.25
C ILE A 85 8.45 1.00 -19.07
N LEU A 86 7.66 1.97 -18.62
CA LEU A 86 8.14 3.33 -18.36
C LEU A 86 9.32 3.38 -17.39
N THR A 87 9.38 2.48 -16.39
CA THR A 87 10.51 2.46 -15.45
C THR A 87 11.80 1.91 -16.05
N TRP A 88 11.71 1.16 -17.16
CA TRP A 88 12.86 0.60 -17.84
C TRP A 88 13.34 1.45 -19.01
N LEU A 89 12.52 2.40 -19.47
CA LEU A 89 12.96 3.33 -20.52
C LEU A 89 14.13 4.20 -20.00
N PRO A 90 15.07 4.55 -20.88
CA PRO A 90 16.12 5.52 -20.57
C PRO A 90 15.47 6.83 -20.09
N THR A 91 15.91 7.32 -18.95
CA THR A 91 15.42 8.59 -18.39
C THR A 91 16.43 9.68 -18.75
N GLU A 92 16.04 10.63 -19.57
CA GLU A 92 16.76 11.88 -19.70
C GLU A 92 16.73 12.62 -18.36
N ARG A 93 17.79 13.41 -18.06
CA ARG A 93 17.98 14.03 -16.73
C ARG A 93 16.80 14.85 -16.23
N ASP A 94 15.90 15.28 -17.11
CA ASP A 94 14.76 16.16 -16.82
C ASP A 94 13.38 15.58 -17.21
N ALA A 95 13.26 14.27 -17.36
CA ALA A 95 12.00 13.64 -17.77
C ALA A 95 10.95 13.60 -16.65
N VAL A 96 10.53 14.78 -16.16
CA VAL A 96 9.46 14.95 -15.17
C VAL A 96 8.16 14.27 -15.62
N TRP A 97 7.90 14.22 -16.93
CA TRP A 97 6.72 13.56 -17.49
C TRP A 97 6.71 12.06 -17.20
N GLN A 98 7.87 11.38 -17.31
CA GLN A 98 7.98 9.95 -17.07
C GLN A 98 7.68 9.60 -15.61
N GLU A 99 8.25 10.37 -14.66
CA GLU A 99 7.98 10.21 -13.23
C GLU A 99 6.50 10.42 -12.90
N ARG A 100 5.91 11.50 -13.47
CA ARG A 100 4.48 11.79 -13.29
C ARG A 100 3.59 10.69 -13.87
N SER A 101 3.92 10.19 -15.07
CA SER A 101 3.15 9.12 -15.71
C SER A 101 3.20 7.84 -14.90
N VAL A 102 4.38 7.43 -14.44
CA VAL A 102 4.53 6.26 -13.57
C VAL A 102 3.73 6.45 -12.28
N TYR A 103 3.77 7.64 -11.65
CA TYR A 103 2.99 7.93 -10.46
C TYR A 103 1.48 7.76 -10.70
N VAL A 104 0.96 8.35 -11.77
CA VAL A 104 -0.47 8.27 -12.12
C VAL A 104 -0.89 6.82 -12.42
N LEU A 105 -0.08 6.09 -13.20
CA LEU A 105 -0.37 4.70 -13.53
C LEU A 105 -0.37 3.81 -12.28
N VAL A 106 0.60 3.97 -11.39
CA VAL A 106 0.67 3.19 -10.14
C VAL A 106 -0.50 3.53 -9.21
N ALA A 107 -0.86 4.82 -9.11
CA ALA A 107 -2.04 5.24 -8.36
C ALA A 107 -3.33 4.64 -8.94
N ALA A 108 -3.49 4.69 -10.26
CA ALA A 108 -4.65 4.11 -10.96
C ALA A 108 -4.71 2.58 -10.78
N ALA A 109 -3.58 1.87 -10.90
CA ALA A 109 -3.49 0.44 -10.65
C ALA A 109 -3.91 0.09 -9.21
N LEU A 110 -3.45 0.86 -8.23
CA LEU A 110 -3.77 0.64 -6.82
C LEU A 110 -5.25 0.95 -6.53
N ALA A 111 -5.76 2.08 -7.04
CA ALA A 111 -7.16 2.46 -6.87
C ALA A 111 -8.13 1.48 -7.56
N SER A 112 -7.73 0.89 -8.70
CA SER A 112 -8.56 -0.09 -9.43
C SER A 112 -8.86 -1.36 -8.62
N VAL A 113 -8.10 -1.64 -7.56
CA VAL A 113 -8.39 -2.77 -6.64
C VAL A 113 -9.77 -2.60 -6.00
N ALA A 114 -10.20 -1.37 -5.74
CA ALA A 114 -11.52 -1.06 -5.20
C ALA A 114 -12.67 -1.30 -6.20
N MET A 115 -12.37 -1.52 -7.50
CA MET A 115 -13.38 -1.77 -8.53
C MET A 115 -13.80 -3.24 -8.63
N VAL A 116 -13.19 -4.14 -7.88
CA VAL A 116 -13.51 -5.57 -7.79
C VAL A 116 -13.86 -5.98 -6.37
N GLY A 117 -14.52 -7.11 -6.23
CA GLY A 117 -14.93 -7.64 -4.92
C GLY A 117 -16.17 -6.95 -4.36
N HIS A 118 -16.29 -6.92 -3.03
CA HIS A 118 -17.51 -6.49 -2.34
C HIS A 118 -17.88 -5.02 -2.56
N ALA A 119 -16.89 -4.14 -2.70
CA ALA A 119 -17.15 -2.72 -2.97
C ALA A 119 -17.78 -2.49 -4.36
N ALA A 120 -17.51 -3.39 -5.30
CA ALA A 120 -18.08 -3.35 -6.64
C ALA A 120 -19.53 -3.88 -6.70
N ALA A 121 -19.94 -4.70 -5.72
CA ALA A 121 -21.26 -5.32 -5.68
C ALA A 121 -22.38 -4.33 -5.30
N ALA A 122 -22.07 -3.24 -4.62
CA ALA A 122 -23.04 -2.23 -4.24
C ALA A 122 -23.39 -1.31 -5.41
N SER A 123 -24.69 -1.01 -5.57
CA SER A 123 -25.23 -0.16 -6.62
C SER A 123 -25.57 1.25 -6.14
N GLY A 124 -25.84 2.15 -7.08
CA GLY A 124 -26.26 3.52 -6.77
C GLY A 124 -25.19 4.37 -6.09
N LEU A 125 -25.61 5.43 -5.42
CA LEU A 125 -24.71 6.38 -4.73
C LEU A 125 -23.88 5.72 -3.63
N SER A 126 -24.48 4.81 -2.87
CA SER A 126 -23.78 4.05 -1.83
C SER A 126 -22.60 3.27 -2.41
N GLY A 127 -22.79 2.58 -3.54
CA GLY A 127 -21.72 1.84 -4.20
C GLY A 127 -20.59 2.75 -4.71
N ILE A 128 -20.91 3.95 -5.18
CA ILE A 128 -19.89 4.95 -5.59
C ILE A 128 -19.07 5.36 -4.38
N VAL A 129 -19.72 5.72 -3.26
CA VAL A 129 -19.03 6.13 -2.03
C VAL A 129 -18.14 5.01 -1.50
N GLN A 130 -18.61 3.76 -1.49
CA GLN A 130 -17.82 2.61 -1.06
C GLN A 130 -16.55 2.45 -1.90
N ARG A 131 -16.67 2.50 -3.24
CA ARG A 131 -15.50 2.38 -4.14
C ARG A 131 -14.52 3.52 -3.96
N LEU A 132 -14.99 4.76 -3.84
CA LEU A 132 -14.12 5.92 -3.62
C LEU A 132 -13.40 5.84 -2.27
N THR A 133 -14.11 5.46 -1.21
CA THR A 133 -13.53 5.29 0.14
C THR A 133 -12.51 4.16 0.16
N ALA A 134 -12.80 3.03 -0.50
CA ALA A 134 -11.87 1.91 -0.62
C ALA A 134 -10.63 2.29 -1.45
N ALA A 135 -10.79 2.99 -2.57
CA ALA A 135 -9.70 3.46 -3.39
C ALA A 135 -8.79 4.44 -2.62
N LEU A 136 -9.40 5.42 -1.93
CA LEU A 136 -8.66 6.36 -1.09
C LEU A 136 -7.91 5.65 0.03
N HIS A 137 -8.54 4.68 0.72
CA HIS A 137 -7.89 3.87 1.75
C HIS A 137 -6.65 3.15 1.22
N LEU A 138 -6.74 2.53 0.06
CA LEU A 138 -5.62 1.82 -0.56
C LEU A 138 -4.49 2.76 -0.97
N LEU A 139 -4.81 3.93 -1.53
CA LEU A 139 -3.83 4.94 -1.93
C LEU A 139 -3.06 5.46 -0.71
N VAL A 140 -3.77 5.82 0.35
CA VAL A 140 -3.16 6.40 1.54
C VAL A 140 -2.38 5.36 2.33
N ALA A 141 -2.89 4.13 2.48
CA ALA A 141 -2.15 3.02 3.08
C ALA A 141 -0.90 2.68 2.26
N GLY A 142 -1.00 2.71 0.92
CA GLY A 142 0.14 2.52 0.02
C GLY A 142 1.19 3.61 0.16
N ALA A 143 0.78 4.86 0.32
CA ALA A 143 1.69 5.98 0.58
C ALA A 143 2.43 5.82 1.91
N TRP A 144 1.72 5.44 2.98
CA TRP A 144 2.32 5.24 4.30
C TRP A 144 3.30 4.08 4.31
N ILE A 145 2.83 2.86 4.02
CA ILE A 145 3.66 1.64 4.07
C ILE A 145 4.81 1.72 3.07
N GLY A 146 4.56 2.27 1.88
CA GLY A 146 5.57 2.39 0.84
C GLY A 146 6.65 3.44 1.13
N ALA A 147 6.39 4.42 1.99
CA ALA A 147 7.40 5.39 2.41
C ALA A 147 8.43 4.82 3.39
N LEU A 148 8.06 3.81 4.19
CA LEU A 148 8.89 3.29 5.28
C LEU A 148 10.26 2.75 4.83
N PRO A 149 10.38 1.94 3.75
CA PRO A 149 11.69 1.48 3.27
C PRO A 149 12.62 2.62 2.84
N VAL A 150 12.06 3.70 2.30
CA VAL A 150 12.84 4.88 1.89
C VAL A 150 13.32 5.64 3.11
N LEU A 151 12.44 5.87 4.08
CA LEU A 151 12.82 6.48 5.36
C LEU A 151 13.91 5.68 6.07
N TYR A 152 13.78 4.34 6.07
CA TYR A 152 14.81 3.45 6.60
C TYR A 152 16.16 3.66 5.91
N SER A 153 16.17 3.81 4.58
CA SER A 153 17.38 4.05 3.81
C SER A 153 18.03 5.41 4.14
N PHE A 154 17.22 6.42 4.44
CA PHE A 154 17.71 7.76 4.80
C PHE A 154 18.39 7.79 6.18
N VAL A 155 17.92 7.00 7.14
CA VAL A 155 18.58 6.87 8.44
C VAL A 155 20.04 6.40 8.30
N ALA A 156 20.34 5.61 7.25
CA ALA A 156 21.71 5.12 7.01
C ALA A 156 22.61 6.11 6.25
N ARG A 157 22.04 7.14 5.60
CA ARG A 157 22.77 7.96 4.61
C ARG A 157 22.84 9.43 4.95
N LEU A 158 21.88 9.94 5.71
CA LEU A 158 21.80 11.36 6.01
C LEU A 158 22.48 11.68 7.34
N ARG A 159 23.02 12.89 7.43
CA ARG A 159 23.53 13.43 8.70
C ARG A 159 22.36 13.62 9.67
N PRO A 160 22.57 13.44 11.01
CA PRO A 160 21.47 13.46 11.99
C PRO A 160 20.56 14.69 11.89
N HIS A 161 21.11 15.90 11.78
CA HIS A 161 20.32 17.13 11.69
C HIS A 161 19.48 17.23 10.40
N VAL A 162 20.01 16.75 9.26
CA VAL A 162 19.27 16.69 7.98
C VAL A 162 18.15 15.68 8.07
N LEU A 163 18.44 14.52 8.66
CA LEU A 163 17.46 13.47 8.93
C LEU A 163 16.34 13.97 9.84
N ALA A 164 16.68 14.68 10.93
CA ALA A 164 15.69 15.25 11.85
C ALA A 164 14.73 16.21 11.15
N GLU A 165 15.25 17.10 10.30
CA GLU A 165 14.42 18.04 9.53
C GLU A 165 13.50 17.31 8.54
N LEU A 166 14.04 16.32 7.83
CA LEU A 166 13.28 15.49 6.90
C LEU A 166 12.16 14.72 7.61
N LEU A 167 12.45 14.13 8.77
CA LEU A 167 11.47 13.39 9.57
C LEU A 167 10.39 14.32 10.15
N ARG A 168 10.71 15.56 10.53
CA ARG A 168 9.71 16.55 10.94
C ARG A 168 8.73 16.88 9.82
N ARG A 169 9.23 17.12 8.60
CA ARG A 169 8.37 17.35 7.42
C ARG A 169 7.52 16.13 7.11
N PHE A 170 8.12 14.94 7.10
CA PHE A 170 7.38 13.70 6.92
C PHE A 170 6.33 13.47 8.00
N SER A 171 6.58 13.85 9.25
CA SER A 171 5.66 13.64 10.36
C SER A 171 4.31 14.35 10.16
N ALA A 172 4.29 15.57 9.66
CA ALA A 172 3.04 16.28 9.34
C ALA A 172 2.24 15.55 8.25
N TYR A 173 2.94 15.14 7.19
CA TYR A 173 2.35 14.33 6.12
C TYR A 173 1.87 12.96 6.63
N GLY A 174 2.70 12.27 7.41
CA GLY A 174 2.36 10.97 8.01
C GLY A 174 1.12 11.01 8.89
N GLN A 175 0.92 12.09 9.67
CA GLN A 175 -0.29 12.26 10.47
C GLN A 175 -1.55 12.35 9.61
N ALA A 176 -1.50 13.10 8.50
CA ALA A 176 -2.62 13.17 7.56
C ALA A 176 -2.90 11.80 6.93
N LEU A 177 -1.85 11.03 6.57
CA LEU A 177 -2.01 9.66 6.07
C LEU A 177 -2.70 8.77 7.11
N VAL A 178 -2.23 8.76 8.35
CA VAL A 178 -2.80 7.94 9.44
C VAL A 178 -4.25 8.30 9.70
N ALA A 179 -4.57 9.58 9.84
CA ALA A 179 -5.95 10.04 10.06
C ALA A 179 -6.87 9.60 8.92
N THR A 180 -6.40 9.71 7.67
CA THR A 180 -7.18 9.29 6.49
C THR A 180 -7.32 7.77 6.42
N VAL A 181 -6.28 6.98 6.73
CA VAL A 181 -6.35 5.51 6.79
C VAL A 181 -7.38 5.07 7.84
N VAL A 182 -7.34 5.68 9.02
CA VAL A 182 -8.29 5.35 10.11
C VAL A 182 -9.71 5.72 9.69
N GLY A 183 -9.94 6.95 9.22
CA GLY A 183 -11.27 7.41 8.82
C GLY A 183 -11.87 6.56 7.68
N THR A 184 -11.09 6.32 6.63
CA THR A 184 -11.53 5.47 5.51
C THR A 184 -11.67 3.99 5.92
N GLY A 185 -10.82 3.51 6.83
CA GLY A 185 -10.92 2.16 7.39
C GLY A 185 -12.21 1.94 8.18
N LEU A 186 -12.61 2.90 9.01
CA LEU A 186 -13.88 2.88 9.75
C LEU A 186 -15.08 2.90 8.80
N LEU A 187 -15.06 3.76 7.78
CA LEU A 187 -16.12 3.81 6.77
C LEU A 187 -16.23 2.49 5.99
N ASN A 188 -15.11 1.92 5.55
CA ASN A 188 -15.11 0.63 4.85
C ASN A 188 -15.61 -0.51 5.75
N ALA A 189 -15.26 -0.51 7.04
CA ALA A 189 -15.78 -1.47 8.01
C ALA A 189 -17.28 -1.30 8.20
N TRP A 190 -17.77 -0.08 8.35
CA TRP A 190 -19.19 0.23 8.48
C TRP A 190 -20.01 -0.32 7.31
N PHE A 191 -19.58 -0.02 6.07
CA PHE A 191 -20.27 -0.51 4.87
C PHE A 191 -20.25 -2.04 4.74
N ARG A 192 -19.22 -2.70 5.29
CA ARG A 192 -19.07 -4.16 5.15
C ARG A 192 -19.82 -4.96 6.21
N ILE A 193 -19.92 -4.44 7.42
CA ILE A 193 -20.46 -5.18 8.57
C ILE A 193 -21.96 -4.91 8.76
N GLY A 194 -22.46 -3.75 8.30
CA GLY A 194 -23.89 -3.41 8.40
C GLY A 194 -24.40 -3.09 9.81
N GLY A 195 -23.55 -3.25 10.87
CA GLY A 195 -23.90 -2.90 12.24
C GLY A 195 -22.98 -3.49 13.31
N VAL A 196 -22.97 -2.88 14.49
CA VAL A 196 -22.09 -3.25 15.62
C VAL A 196 -22.42 -4.65 16.18
N ALA A 197 -23.68 -5.07 16.13
CA ALA A 197 -24.10 -6.39 16.62
C ALA A 197 -23.51 -7.56 15.82
N ALA A 198 -23.22 -7.37 14.54
CA ALA A 198 -22.59 -8.36 13.67
C ALA A 198 -21.09 -8.53 13.96
N LEU A 199 -20.45 -7.51 14.57
CA LEU A 199 -19.03 -7.54 14.94
C LEU A 199 -18.70 -8.55 16.05
N ILE A 200 -19.64 -8.93 16.90
CA ILE A 200 -19.33 -9.68 18.14
C ILE A 200 -19.32 -11.21 17.92
N LYS A 201 -19.91 -11.70 16.83
CA LYS A 201 -20.20 -13.14 16.67
C LYS A 201 -19.48 -13.83 15.50
N ALA A 202 -18.65 -13.15 14.72
CA ALA A 202 -18.09 -13.72 13.50
C ALA A 202 -16.55 -13.79 13.55
N ASP A 203 -15.98 -14.86 13.00
CA ASP A 203 -14.53 -15.00 12.80
C ASP A 203 -13.91 -13.81 12.06
N TYR A 204 -14.69 -13.21 11.16
CA TYR A 204 -14.34 -11.97 10.46
C TYR A 204 -14.00 -10.83 11.43
N ALA A 205 -14.74 -10.71 12.54
CA ALA A 205 -14.50 -9.66 13.54
C ALA A 205 -13.16 -9.83 14.26
N HIS A 206 -12.77 -11.05 14.60
CA HIS A 206 -11.49 -11.30 15.24
C HIS A 206 -10.31 -10.93 14.34
N VAL A 207 -10.40 -11.26 13.04
CA VAL A 207 -9.38 -10.89 12.05
C VAL A 207 -9.35 -9.37 11.84
N LEU A 208 -10.51 -8.71 11.83
CA LEU A 208 -10.59 -7.24 11.74
C LEU A 208 -9.98 -6.55 12.96
N ILE A 209 -10.27 -7.04 14.19
CA ILE A 209 -9.67 -6.53 15.43
C ILE A 209 -8.13 -6.71 15.37
N GLY A 210 -7.65 -7.86 14.92
CA GLY A 210 -6.23 -8.09 14.70
C GLY A 210 -5.61 -7.07 13.74
N LYS A 211 -6.29 -6.76 12.61
CA LYS A 211 -5.86 -5.72 11.69
C LYS A 211 -5.78 -4.34 12.36
N VAL A 212 -6.80 -3.98 13.15
CA VAL A 212 -6.82 -2.70 13.88
C VAL A 212 -5.68 -2.62 14.89
N ALA A 213 -5.42 -3.71 15.62
CA ALA A 213 -4.30 -3.78 16.57
C ALA A 213 -2.94 -3.60 15.89
N LEU A 214 -2.73 -4.21 14.71
CA LEU A 214 -1.51 -4.02 13.92
C LEU A 214 -1.35 -2.56 13.47
N VAL A 215 -2.40 -1.92 12.98
CA VAL A 215 -2.38 -0.49 12.58
C VAL A 215 -2.13 0.41 13.79
N ALA A 216 -2.71 0.11 14.96
CA ALA A 216 -2.43 0.82 16.21
C ALA A 216 -0.95 0.68 16.60
N GLY A 217 -0.37 -0.52 16.47
CA GLY A 217 1.06 -0.76 16.68
C GLY A 217 1.95 0.08 15.76
N MET A 218 1.59 0.19 14.46
CA MET A 218 2.28 1.09 13.52
C MET A 218 2.17 2.56 13.97
N GLY A 219 0.99 3.00 14.39
CA GLY A 219 0.77 4.36 14.90
C GLY A 219 1.60 4.67 16.15
N LEU A 220 1.71 3.72 17.08
CA LEU A 220 2.58 3.85 18.27
C LEU A 220 4.06 3.96 17.89
N ALA A 221 4.54 3.15 16.94
CA ALA A 221 5.90 3.25 16.42
C ALA A 221 6.15 4.63 15.79
N ALA A 222 5.22 5.13 14.97
CA ALA A 222 5.30 6.47 14.37
C ALA A 222 5.33 7.58 15.44
N LEU A 223 4.54 7.47 16.52
CA LEU A 223 4.55 8.40 17.63
C LEU A 223 5.89 8.38 18.41
N LEU A 224 6.48 7.21 18.61
CA LEU A 224 7.81 7.07 19.22
C LEU A 224 8.89 7.70 18.33
N ASN A 225 8.81 7.48 17.01
CA ASN A 225 9.73 8.09 16.04
C ASN A 225 9.67 9.62 16.13
N ARG A 226 8.48 10.17 16.19
CA ARG A 226 8.26 11.62 16.27
C ARG A 226 8.65 12.22 17.61
N GLY A 227 8.22 11.60 18.72
CA GLY A 227 8.30 12.20 20.06
C GLY A 227 9.63 11.94 20.78
N ARG A 228 10.32 10.85 20.44
CA ARG A 228 11.55 10.44 21.13
C ARG A 228 12.77 10.50 20.23
N TYR A 229 12.74 9.78 19.11
CA TYR A 229 13.94 9.60 18.31
C TYR A 229 14.28 10.81 17.45
N THR A 230 13.28 11.43 16.79
CA THR A 230 13.53 12.59 15.92
C THR A 230 14.14 13.78 16.69
N PRO A 231 13.64 14.18 17.87
CA PRO A 231 14.27 15.25 18.65
C PRO A 231 15.70 14.89 19.14
N ALA A 232 15.94 13.62 19.46
CA ALA A 232 17.24 13.18 19.94
C ALA A 232 18.35 13.24 18.87
N LEU A 233 17.99 13.28 17.57
CA LEU A 233 18.94 13.49 16.48
C LEU A 233 19.59 14.88 16.50
N ASP A 234 18.95 15.88 17.12
CA ASP A 234 19.50 17.24 17.27
C ASP A 234 20.35 17.40 18.55
N SER A 235 20.55 16.32 19.32
CA SER A 235 21.41 16.33 20.50
C SER A 235 22.83 16.70 20.12
N ARG A 236 23.55 17.38 21.06
CA ARG A 236 25.01 17.61 20.95
C ARG A 236 25.82 16.41 21.39
N ASP A 237 25.20 15.45 22.07
CA ASP A 237 25.83 14.21 22.51
C ASP A 237 25.85 13.17 21.39
N PRO A 238 27.01 12.74 20.90
CA PRO A 238 27.14 11.73 19.85
C PRO A 238 26.54 10.37 20.25
N GLN A 239 26.55 10.03 21.53
CA GLN A 239 25.96 8.77 21.99
C GLN A 239 24.43 8.82 21.88
N ALA A 240 23.82 9.93 22.29
CA ALA A 240 22.38 10.13 22.17
C ALA A 240 21.91 10.12 20.70
N GLN A 241 22.71 10.70 19.78
CA GLN A 241 22.44 10.62 18.34
C GLN A 241 22.49 9.19 17.82
N TRP A 242 23.51 8.44 18.17
CA TRP A 242 23.67 7.04 17.76
C TRP A 242 22.52 6.16 18.26
N GLU A 243 22.11 6.33 19.51
CA GLU A 243 20.97 5.61 20.10
C GLU A 243 19.67 5.98 19.37
N ALA A 244 19.48 7.25 19.02
CA ALA A 244 18.32 7.71 18.25
C ALA A 244 18.27 7.10 16.85
N GLU A 245 19.40 7.08 16.12
CA GLU A 245 19.48 6.46 14.79
C GLU A 245 19.19 4.96 14.86
N ARG A 246 19.75 4.25 15.83
CA ARG A 246 19.50 2.82 16.05
C ARG A 246 18.03 2.57 16.40
N GLY A 247 17.46 3.38 17.28
CA GLY A 247 16.04 3.30 17.66
C GLY A 247 15.12 3.54 16.48
N LEU A 248 15.41 4.55 15.64
CA LEU A 248 14.68 4.84 14.42
C LEU A 248 14.72 3.67 13.43
N ARG A 249 15.87 3.09 13.17
CA ARG A 249 16.01 1.93 12.28
C ARG A 249 15.14 0.76 12.73
N LEU A 250 15.20 0.41 14.01
CA LEU A 250 14.41 -0.67 14.58
C LEU A 250 12.90 -0.36 14.52
N SER A 251 12.51 0.86 14.88
CA SER A 251 11.12 1.28 14.88
C SER A 251 10.53 1.33 13.48
N ILE A 252 11.24 1.89 12.49
CA ILE A 252 10.78 1.93 11.09
C ILE A 252 10.72 0.50 10.50
N ALA A 253 11.69 -0.36 10.81
CA ALA A 253 11.66 -1.76 10.39
C ALA A 253 10.46 -2.53 10.97
N LEU A 254 10.18 -2.32 12.27
CA LEU A 254 9.01 -2.88 12.93
C LEU A 254 7.71 -2.35 12.30
N GLU A 255 7.62 -1.03 12.10
CA GLU A 255 6.47 -0.39 11.45
C GLU A 255 6.21 -0.98 10.06
N PHE A 256 7.28 -1.19 9.27
CA PHE A 256 7.17 -1.84 7.96
C PHE A 256 6.72 -3.30 8.05
N ALA A 257 7.26 -4.08 8.98
CA ALA A 257 6.86 -5.47 9.20
C ALA A 257 5.38 -5.57 9.60
N LEU A 258 4.91 -4.69 10.50
CA LEU A 258 3.50 -4.57 10.87
C LEU A 258 2.65 -4.19 9.65
N GLY A 259 3.13 -3.26 8.81
CA GLY A 259 2.45 -2.86 7.58
C GLY A 259 2.29 -4.02 6.59
N VAL A 260 3.31 -4.86 6.43
CA VAL A 260 3.22 -6.09 5.63
C VAL A 260 2.19 -7.05 6.24
N ALA A 261 2.20 -7.24 7.55
CA ALA A 261 1.21 -8.06 8.24
C ALA A 261 -0.22 -7.52 8.03
N VAL A 262 -0.43 -6.20 8.08
CA VAL A 262 -1.72 -5.56 7.76
C VAL A 262 -2.18 -5.90 6.36
N VAL A 263 -1.28 -5.89 5.36
CA VAL A 263 -1.62 -6.26 3.97
C VAL A 263 -2.04 -7.72 3.87
N VAL A 264 -1.33 -8.65 4.54
CA VAL A 264 -1.69 -10.07 4.58
C VAL A 264 -3.06 -10.28 5.23
N VAL A 265 -3.30 -9.64 6.38
CA VAL A 265 -4.60 -9.71 7.08
C VAL A 265 -5.72 -9.09 6.24
N ALA A 266 -5.44 -8.00 5.51
CA ALA A 266 -6.41 -7.39 4.60
C ALA A 266 -6.78 -8.34 3.44
N PHE A 267 -5.81 -9.10 2.92
CA PHE A 267 -6.07 -10.15 1.92
C PHE A 267 -6.97 -11.25 2.49
N LEU A 268 -6.67 -11.77 3.69
CA LEU A 268 -7.51 -12.76 4.37
C LEU A 268 -8.95 -12.26 4.56
N LEU A 269 -9.13 -11.03 5.03
CA LEU A 269 -10.44 -10.40 5.13
C LEU A 269 -11.15 -10.25 3.77
N GLY A 270 -10.37 -10.14 2.68
CA GLY A 270 -10.90 -10.07 1.32
C GLY A 270 -11.58 -11.35 0.87
N VAL A 271 -11.05 -12.51 1.28
CA VAL A 271 -11.57 -13.84 0.91
C VAL A 271 -12.59 -14.40 1.91
N MET A 272 -12.71 -13.80 3.11
CA MET A 272 -13.69 -14.20 4.11
C MET A 272 -15.08 -13.63 3.80
N ASN A 273 -16.12 -14.38 4.11
CA ASN A 273 -17.49 -13.89 4.08
C ASN A 273 -17.70 -12.89 5.23
N ALA A 274 -18.12 -11.68 4.88
CA ALA A 274 -18.52 -10.70 5.89
C ALA A 274 -19.83 -11.16 6.56
N PRO A 275 -20.02 -10.92 7.87
CA PRO A 275 -21.30 -11.17 8.54
C PRO A 275 -22.36 -10.27 7.91
N ARG A 276 -23.50 -10.85 7.53
CA ARG A 276 -24.69 -10.15 7.05
C ARG A 276 -25.62 -9.83 8.20
#